data_d9c48a66250f779990679f0207d4d670
#
_entry.id   d9c48a66250f779990679f0207d4d670
#
_cell.length_a   1.000
_cell.length_b   1.000
_cell.length_c   1.000
_cell.angle_alpha   90.00
_cell.angle_beta   90.00
_cell.angle_gamma   90.00
#
_symmetry.space_group_name_H-M   'P 1'
#
loop_
_entity.id
_entity.type
_entity.pdbx_description
1 polymer ?
#
loop_
_entity_poly.entity_id
_entity_poly.type
_entity_poly.pdbx_seq_one_letter_code
_entity_poly.pdbx_strand_id
1 'polypeptide(L)'
;MLDNTKKIFFVKFIFVFVIIFGVMTLIEGGSVAFDIGKARINSGNYVPFVLWFNFLSGFVYITNGIGLLLEKKWASKSSFFLLILILIVYFLLLIHILLGGLYETKTVIAMGLRSSIWALTFFASLKMIAWKNK
;
A
#
# COMPACT_ATOMS: atom_id res chain seq x y z
N MET A 1 15.33 -16.94 22.08
CA MET A 1 15.53 -15.96 21.00
C MET A 1 15.45 -16.63 19.65
N LEU A 2 14.73 -16.04 18.71
CA LEU A 2 14.60 -16.60 17.36
C LEU A 2 15.90 -16.39 16.58
N ASP A 3 16.29 -17.39 15.79
CA ASP A 3 17.39 -17.21 14.85
C ASP A 3 16.95 -16.35 13.65
N ASN A 4 17.92 -15.95 12.80
CA ASN A 4 17.63 -15.06 11.70
C ASN A 4 16.71 -15.70 10.64
N THR A 5 16.78 -17.01 10.46
CA THR A 5 15.92 -17.72 9.51
C THR A 5 14.46 -17.65 9.94
N LYS A 6 14.17 -17.82 11.24
CA LYS A 6 12.82 -17.74 11.77
C LYS A 6 12.29 -16.31 11.70
N LYS A 7 13.14 -15.32 11.99
CA LYS A 7 12.76 -13.89 11.88
C LYS A 7 12.40 -13.53 10.45
N ILE A 8 13.18 -13.97 9.48
CA ILE A 8 12.89 -13.75 8.05
C ILE A 8 11.57 -14.41 7.67
N PHE A 9 11.32 -15.62 8.17
CA PHE A 9 10.06 -16.33 7.91
C PHE A 9 8.86 -15.51 8.41
N PHE A 10 8.96 -14.93 9.61
CA PHE A 10 7.87 -14.11 10.16
C PHE A 10 7.62 -12.85 9.32
N VAL A 11 8.66 -12.14 8.88
CA VAL A 11 8.45 -10.93 8.07
C VAL A 11 7.86 -11.28 6.70
N LYS A 12 8.04 -12.48 6.21
CA LYS A 12 7.44 -12.91 4.94
C LYS A 12 5.92 -12.98 5.02
N PHE A 13 5.33 -13.18 6.20
CA PHE A 13 3.88 -13.05 6.36
C PHE A 13 3.40 -11.63 6.02
N ILE A 14 4.18 -10.60 6.40
CA ILE A 14 3.86 -9.23 6.05
C ILE A 14 3.87 -9.06 4.52
N PHE A 15 4.85 -9.64 3.85
CA PHE A 15 4.98 -9.54 2.39
C PHE A 15 3.83 -10.25 1.66
N VAL A 16 3.40 -11.40 2.16
CA VAL A 16 2.21 -12.08 1.63
C VAL A 16 0.97 -11.22 1.83
N PHE A 17 0.85 -10.62 3.01
CA PHE A 17 -0.28 -9.74 3.34
C PHE A 17 -0.37 -8.57 2.35
N VAL A 18 0.75 -7.92 1.99
CA VAL A 18 0.70 -6.78 1.06
C VAL A 18 0.36 -7.23 -0.36
N ILE A 19 0.69 -8.45 -0.76
CA ILE A 19 0.26 -9.01 -2.05
C ILE A 19 -1.25 -9.14 -2.07
N ILE A 20 -1.83 -9.75 -1.04
CA ILE A 20 -3.28 -9.92 -0.90
C ILE A 20 -3.95 -8.55 -0.87
N PHE A 21 -3.40 -7.62 -0.10
CA PHE A 21 -3.90 -6.26 -0.01
C PHE A 21 -3.88 -5.57 -1.38
N GLY A 22 -2.84 -5.80 -2.17
CA GLY A 22 -2.73 -5.28 -3.53
C GLY A 22 -3.82 -5.81 -4.45
N VAL A 23 -4.08 -7.12 -4.39
CA VAL A 23 -5.17 -7.74 -5.17
C VAL A 23 -6.52 -7.12 -4.79
N MET A 24 -6.79 -6.99 -3.49
CA MET A 24 -8.02 -6.36 -3.01
C MET A 24 -8.14 -4.92 -3.46
N THR A 25 -7.03 -4.17 -3.43
CA THR A 25 -6.98 -2.79 -3.89
C THR A 25 -7.31 -2.68 -5.38
N LEU A 26 -6.82 -3.61 -6.21
CA LEU A 26 -7.13 -3.64 -7.63
C LEU A 26 -8.61 -3.94 -7.87
N ILE A 27 -9.19 -4.88 -7.13
CA ILE A 27 -10.60 -5.24 -7.27
C ILE A 27 -11.48 -4.06 -6.88
N GLU A 28 -11.25 -3.47 -5.70
CA GLU A 28 -12.07 -2.37 -5.20
C GLU A 28 -11.88 -1.10 -6.04
N GLY A 29 -10.63 -0.70 -6.27
CA GLY A 29 -10.33 0.50 -7.06
C GLY A 29 -10.78 0.38 -8.50
N GLY A 30 -10.57 -0.78 -9.10
CA GLY A 30 -10.99 -1.04 -10.47
C GLY A 30 -12.51 -1.05 -10.61
N SER A 31 -13.21 -1.60 -9.63
CA SER A 31 -14.68 -1.62 -9.64
C SER A 31 -15.27 -0.21 -9.64
N VAL A 32 -14.68 0.70 -8.87
CA VAL A 32 -15.11 2.11 -8.83
C VAL A 32 -14.66 2.83 -10.11
N ALA A 33 -13.39 2.67 -10.50
CA ALA A 33 -12.82 3.37 -11.65
C ALA A 33 -13.53 3.04 -12.97
N PHE A 34 -13.89 1.77 -13.15
CA PHE A 34 -14.56 1.29 -14.37
C PHE A 34 -16.07 1.14 -14.21
N ASP A 35 -16.61 1.63 -13.09
CA ASP A 35 -18.06 1.65 -12.83
C ASP A 35 -18.70 0.27 -12.96
N ILE A 36 -18.14 -0.72 -12.29
CA ILE A 36 -18.63 -2.11 -12.32
C ILE A 36 -19.70 -2.27 -11.24
N GLY A 37 -20.90 -2.71 -11.64
CA GLY A 37 -22.02 -2.89 -10.72
C GLY A 37 -22.40 -1.58 -10.04
N LYS A 38 -22.56 -1.60 -8.70
CA LYS A 38 -22.92 -0.43 -7.91
C LYS A 38 -21.73 0.14 -7.12
N ALA A 39 -20.51 -0.28 -7.47
CA ALA A 39 -19.33 0.09 -6.69
C ALA A 39 -19.11 1.60 -6.64
N ARG A 40 -19.27 2.29 -7.78
CA ARG A 40 -19.09 3.76 -7.82
C ARG A 40 -20.15 4.48 -7.02
N ILE A 41 -21.40 4.08 -7.13
CA ILE A 41 -22.50 4.66 -6.36
C ILE A 41 -22.26 4.46 -4.88
N ASN A 42 -21.86 3.24 -4.48
CA ASN A 42 -21.65 2.88 -3.08
C ASN A 42 -20.41 3.56 -2.49
N SER A 43 -19.46 4.01 -3.32
CA SER A 43 -18.26 4.69 -2.84
C SER A 43 -18.52 6.14 -2.42
N GLY A 44 -19.67 6.71 -2.81
CA GLY A 44 -20.07 8.07 -2.41
C GLY A 44 -19.20 9.14 -3.04
N ASN A 45 -18.74 10.11 -2.24
CA ASN A 45 -17.93 11.25 -2.70
C ASN A 45 -16.45 10.87 -2.80
N TYR A 46 -16.14 9.84 -3.57
CA TYR A 46 -14.76 9.44 -3.75
C TYR A 46 -13.93 10.56 -4.43
N VAL A 47 -12.64 10.60 -4.12
CA VAL A 47 -11.72 11.61 -4.66
C VAL A 47 -10.98 10.99 -5.85
N PRO A 48 -11.23 11.45 -7.09
CA PRO A 48 -10.72 10.76 -8.29
C PRO A 48 -9.21 10.56 -8.31
N PHE A 49 -8.41 11.57 -7.95
CA PHE A 49 -6.95 11.40 -8.01
C PHE A 49 -6.45 10.37 -6.98
N VAL A 50 -7.10 10.28 -5.82
CA VAL A 50 -6.77 9.27 -4.80
C VAL A 50 -7.17 7.90 -5.29
N LEU A 51 -8.36 7.77 -5.90
CA LEU A 51 -8.86 6.51 -6.45
C LEU A 51 -7.88 5.94 -7.48
N TRP A 52 -7.49 6.76 -8.45
CA TRP A 52 -6.59 6.31 -9.51
C TRP A 52 -5.19 5.97 -8.98
N PHE A 53 -4.69 6.78 -8.04
CA PHE A 53 -3.42 6.48 -7.39
C PHE A 53 -3.49 5.14 -6.67
N ASN A 54 -4.53 4.91 -5.89
CA ASN A 54 -4.68 3.65 -5.14
C ASN A 54 -4.82 2.46 -6.07
N PHE A 55 -5.61 2.60 -7.14
CA PHE A 55 -5.77 1.53 -8.13
C PHE A 55 -4.42 1.16 -8.77
N LEU A 56 -3.71 2.16 -9.28
CA LEU A 56 -2.41 1.92 -9.92
C LEU A 56 -1.38 1.38 -8.93
N SER A 57 -1.39 1.86 -7.68
CA SER A 57 -0.45 1.36 -6.67
C SER A 57 -0.72 -0.08 -6.27
N GLY A 58 -1.93 -0.61 -6.49
CA GLY A 58 -2.20 -2.03 -6.26
C GLY A 58 -1.27 -2.94 -7.05
N PHE A 59 -0.95 -2.59 -8.30
CA PHE A 59 0.04 -3.32 -9.10
C PHE A 59 1.42 -3.26 -8.46
N VAL A 60 1.79 -2.10 -7.92
CA VAL A 60 3.09 -1.91 -7.25
C VAL A 60 3.13 -2.71 -5.95
N TYR A 61 2.03 -2.76 -5.20
CA TYR A 61 1.94 -3.56 -3.98
C TYR A 61 2.25 -5.03 -4.27
N ILE A 62 1.66 -5.59 -5.31
CA ILE A 62 1.86 -6.98 -5.70
C ILE A 62 3.32 -7.19 -6.13
N THR A 63 3.84 -6.32 -7.00
CA THR A 63 5.20 -6.42 -7.51
C THR A 63 6.23 -6.33 -6.37
N ASN A 64 6.06 -5.35 -5.48
CA ASN A 64 6.96 -5.18 -4.33
C ASN A 64 6.86 -6.36 -3.36
N GLY A 65 5.62 -6.84 -3.10
CA GLY A 65 5.42 -7.99 -2.22
C GLY A 65 6.12 -9.23 -2.74
N ILE A 66 6.01 -9.51 -4.03
CA ILE A 66 6.69 -10.64 -4.67
C ILE A 66 8.22 -10.46 -4.59
N GLY A 67 8.72 -9.26 -4.91
CA GLY A 67 10.15 -8.98 -4.83
C GLY A 67 10.69 -9.15 -3.42
N LEU A 68 9.93 -8.75 -2.41
CA LEU A 68 10.33 -8.92 -1.01
C LEU A 68 10.32 -10.39 -0.60
N LEU A 69 9.33 -11.18 -1.05
CA LEU A 69 9.32 -12.63 -0.81
C LEU A 69 10.53 -13.30 -1.43
N LEU A 70 10.98 -12.83 -2.58
CA LEU A 70 12.18 -13.34 -3.26
C LEU A 70 13.46 -12.68 -2.72
N GLU A 71 13.33 -11.87 -1.67
CA GLU A 71 14.46 -11.24 -0.96
C GLU A 71 15.28 -10.33 -1.85
N LYS A 72 14.62 -9.63 -2.77
CA LYS A 72 15.29 -8.72 -3.71
C LYS A 72 15.49 -7.34 -3.07
N LYS A 73 16.70 -6.81 -3.17
CA LYS A 73 17.02 -5.49 -2.61
C LYS A 73 16.28 -4.36 -3.31
N TRP A 74 16.02 -4.48 -4.63
CA TRP A 74 15.27 -3.46 -5.36
C TRP A 74 13.86 -3.27 -4.79
N ALA A 75 13.27 -4.35 -4.26
CA ALA A 75 11.92 -4.28 -3.71
C ALA A 75 11.87 -3.45 -2.42
N SER A 76 12.94 -3.47 -1.63
CA SER A 76 13.05 -2.60 -0.45
C SER A 76 13.12 -1.14 -0.86
N LYS A 77 13.94 -0.80 -1.85
CA LYS A 77 14.03 0.58 -2.37
C LYS A 77 12.70 1.03 -2.96
N SER A 78 12.07 0.17 -3.76
CA SER A 78 10.78 0.46 -4.37
C SER A 78 9.71 0.69 -3.29
N SER A 79 9.76 -0.08 -2.20
CA SER A 79 8.82 0.09 -1.07
C SER A 79 9.01 1.44 -0.38
N PHE A 80 10.25 1.91 -0.25
CA PHE A 80 10.52 3.23 0.28
C PHE A 80 9.91 4.32 -0.59
N PHE A 81 10.14 4.27 -1.91
CA PHE A 81 9.58 5.25 -2.84
C PHE A 81 8.05 5.19 -2.84
N LEU A 82 7.48 3.98 -2.78
CA LEU A 82 6.03 3.83 -2.71
C LEU A 82 5.47 4.49 -1.44
N LEU A 83 6.13 4.29 -0.30
CA LEU A 83 5.72 4.92 0.96
C LEU A 83 5.73 6.44 0.83
N ILE A 84 6.78 7.01 0.24
CA ILE A 84 6.88 8.46 0.02
C ILE A 84 5.74 8.93 -0.87
N LEU A 85 5.43 8.22 -1.96
CA LEU A 85 4.31 8.58 -2.84
C LEU A 85 2.96 8.51 -2.12
N ILE A 86 2.75 7.49 -1.30
CA ILE A 86 1.53 7.38 -0.51
C ILE A 86 1.38 8.59 0.42
N LEU A 87 2.46 8.98 1.09
CA LEU A 87 2.45 10.13 2.00
C LEU A 87 2.19 11.43 1.24
N ILE A 88 2.76 11.60 0.05
CA ILE A 88 2.52 12.78 -0.79
C ILE A 88 1.03 12.84 -1.19
N VAL A 89 0.47 11.74 -1.67
CA VAL A 89 -0.95 11.71 -2.07
C VAL A 89 -1.86 11.93 -0.86
N TYR A 90 -1.50 11.39 0.29
CA TYR A 90 -2.25 11.61 1.52
C TYR A 90 -2.24 13.10 1.90
N PHE A 91 -1.09 13.73 1.80
CA PHE A 91 -0.96 15.17 2.05
C PHE A 91 -1.81 15.98 1.07
N LEU A 92 -1.79 15.63 -0.22
CA LEU A 92 -2.63 16.28 -1.23
C LEU A 92 -4.12 16.09 -0.95
N LEU A 93 -4.52 14.92 -0.43
CA LEU A 93 -5.89 14.68 -0.01
C LEU A 93 -6.29 15.62 1.12
N LEU A 94 -5.42 15.81 2.11
CA LEU A 94 -5.70 16.71 3.23
C LEU A 94 -5.83 18.15 2.75
N ILE A 95 -5.01 18.59 1.79
CA ILE A 95 -5.14 19.91 1.17
C ILE A 95 -6.48 20.03 0.45
N HIS A 96 -6.87 19.01 -0.31
CA HIS A 96 -8.16 18.96 -1.01
C HIS A 96 -9.33 19.17 -0.03
N ILE A 97 -9.28 18.52 1.12
CA ILE A 97 -10.29 18.63 2.17
C ILE A 97 -10.31 20.05 2.75
N LEU A 98 -9.14 20.61 3.04
CA LEU A 98 -9.03 21.97 3.60
C LEU A 98 -9.53 23.04 2.63
N LEU A 99 -9.46 22.78 1.32
CA LEU A 99 -9.98 23.68 0.30
C LEU A 99 -11.48 23.49 0.04
N GLY A 100 -12.14 22.67 0.85
CA GLY A 100 -13.58 22.45 0.74
C GLY A 100 -14.00 21.39 -0.27
N GLY A 101 -13.07 20.55 -0.74
CA GLY A 101 -13.39 19.48 -1.68
C GLY A 101 -14.22 18.38 -1.03
N LEU A 102 -15.06 17.73 -1.83
CA LEU A 102 -15.84 16.59 -1.37
C LEU A 102 -14.93 15.38 -1.13
N TYR A 103 -15.19 14.65 -0.04
CA TYR A 103 -14.42 13.48 0.32
C TYR A 103 -15.26 12.53 1.18
N GLU A 104 -14.72 11.32 1.38
CA GLU A 104 -15.30 10.36 2.31
C GLU A 104 -14.31 10.11 3.45
N THR A 105 -14.83 10.04 4.69
CA THR A 105 -13.99 9.74 5.87
C THR A 105 -13.27 8.41 5.72
N LYS A 106 -13.91 7.40 5.11
CA LYS A 106 -13.28 6.11 4.86
C LYS A 106 -12.03 6.21 4.00
N THR A 107 -11.96 7.18 3.08
CA THR A 107 -10.77 7.42 2.25
C THR A 107 -9.61 7.93 3.10
N VAL A 108 -9.87 8.85 4.03
CA VAL A 108 -8.85 9.38 4.94
C VAL A 108 -8.29 8.26 5.80
N ILE A 109 -9.17 7.43 6.38
CA ILE A 109 -8.78 6.29 7.21
C ILE A 109 -7.98 5.28 6.38
N ALA A 110 -8.43 4.97 5.17
CA ALA A 110 -7.76 4.01 4.29
C ALA A 110 -6.35 4.49 3.92
N MET A 111 -6.17 5.78 3.62
CA MET A 111 -4.84 6.31 3.30
C MET A 111 -3.89 6.26 4.50
N GLY A 112 -4.41 6.54 5.70
CA GLY A 112 -3.63 6.38 6.93
C GLY A 112 -3.20 4.94 7.14
N LEU A 113 -4.12 4.00 6.91
CA LEU A 113 -3.84 2.56 7.03
C LEU A 113 -2.79 2.12 6.01
N ARG A 114 -2.90 2.56 4.75
CA ARG A 114 -1.92 2.25 3.69
C ARG A 114 -0.54 2.78 4.04
N SER A 115 -0.46 4.01 4.56
CA SER A 115 0.80 4.60 5.01
C SER A 115 1.44 3.76 6.10
N SER A 116 0.64 3.32 7.08
CA SER A 116 1.12 2.50 8.19
C SER A 116 1.60 1.13 7.71
N ILE A 117 0.83 0.48 6.84
CA ILE A 117 1.18 -0.84 6.29
C ILE A 117 2.50 -0.77 5.54
N TRP A 118 2.68 0.23 4.68
CA TRP A 118 3.90 0.33 3.87
C TRP A 118 5.10 0.81 4.68
N ALA A 119 4.90 1.63 5.72
CA ALA A 119 5.96 1.94 6.68
C ALA A 119 6.44 0.67 7.37
N LEU A 120 5.51 -0.16 7.87
CA LEU A 120 5.85 -1.43 8.51
C LEU A 120 6.56 -2.37 7.52
N THR A 121 6.06 -2.47 6.30
CA THR A 121 6.63 -3.33 5.25
C THR A 121 8.04 -2.90 4.90
N PHE A 122 8.27 -1.60 4.75
CA PHE A 122 9.60 -1.07 4.44
C PHE A 122 10.58 -1.38 5.58
N PHE A 123 10.21 -1.10 6.82
CA PHE A 123 11.08 -1.40 7.97
C PHE A 123 11.34 -2.90 8.11
N ALA A 124 10.32 -3.74 7.87
CA ALA A 124 10.51 -5.19 7.86
C ALA A 124 11.51 -5.63 6.79
N SER A 125 11.46 -5.00 5.61
CA SER A 125 12.40 -5.31 4.53
C SER A 125 13.84 -4.93 4.89
N LEU A 126 14.05 -3.80 5.58
CA LEU A 126 15.37 -3.40 6.03
C LEU A 126 15.93 -4.38 7.06
N LYS A 127 15.10 -4.84 7.96
CA LYS A 127 15.52 -5.83 8.96
C LYS A 127 15.87 -7.17 8.31
N MET A 128 15.07 -7.59 7.34
CA MET A 128 15.35 -8.83 6.60
C MET A 128 16.72 -8.76 5.92
N ILE A 129 17.03 -7.65 5.26
CA ILE A 129 18.33 -7.46 4.60
C ILE A 129 19.46 -7.50 5.64
N ALA A 130 19.28 -6.84 6.79
CA ALA A 130 20.28 -6.85 7.86
C ALA A 130 20.50 -8.27 8.40
N TRP A 131 19.43 -9.05 8.59
CA TRP A 131 19.54 -10.41 9.09
C TRP A 131 20.23 -11.33 8.08
N LYS A 132 20.01 -11.13 6.79
CA LYS A 132 20.65 -11.94 5.74
C LYS A 132 22.14 -11.65 5.61
N ASN A 133 22.56 -10.43 5.95
CA ASN A 133 23.97 -10.02 5.83
C ASN A 133 24.80 -10.34 7.06
N LYS A 134 24.25 -11.03 8.06
CA LYS A 134 24.99 -11.45 9.27
C LYS A 134 25.50 -12.87 9.19
#